data_8f5af57485609a4f09516493607c6900
#
_entry.id   8f5af57485609a4f09516493607c6900
#
_cell.length_a   1.000
_cell.length_b   1.000
_cell.length_c   1.000
_cell.angle_alpha   90.00
_cell.angle_beta   90.00
_cell.angle_gamma   90.00
#
_symmetry.space_group_name_H-M   'P 1'
#
loop_
_entity.id
_entity.type
_entity.pdbx_description
1 polymer ?
#
loop_
_entity_poly.entity_id
_entity_poly.type
_entity_poly.pdbx_seq_one_letter_code
_entity_poly.pdbx_strand_id
1 'polypeptide(L)'
;MLASCGIYKNYERPQQLAQGIDSLYRDTTATYSVVKADSVNFGNTPWEQVFTDPQLQTLIRKALANNTNLLNADLSIQQIQAGLKMERLAYYPSLAFSPQGTLSSWDFNKASKTYAFPIAASWQLGSMGTIRNAKKQYEMNLEMTKAAKQAARTSIIANVANLYYTLQMLDEQLKTTEATIKIWAENVRAMELMKTGGMTTQAAVSQAKANYYNLQATIPTLKNSISQSENALCTLLCEAPHPISRGTFNADAFPADYSVGMPVQLLANRPDVHAAEMKIAAAFYGVNIAKSAFYPSLNITAQGSWTNNAGMIVNPGKILATLIGNITQPLFANGKLKANLKISELQYEAAQNDFKSTLINAGSEVSNALAQYQAASQQEEACKRQVAELTTALESTQQLFQHSTGTTYLETLTAQQSLIQAQLTLISDKFDKVQAAINLYQALGGGREVENNTNN
;
A
#
# COMPACT_ATOMS: atom_id res chain seq x y z
N MET A 1 -30.42 -5.79 39.52
CA MET A 1 -29.57 -4.90 38.67
C MET A 1 -28.15 -4.94 39.22
N LEU A 2 -27.27 -5.78 38.63
CA LEU A 2 -25.83 -5.70 38.90
C LEU A 2 -25.32 -4.47 38.16
N ALA A 3 -25.01 -3.42 38.88
CA ALA A 3 -24.34 -2.25 38.36
C ALA A 3 -23.02 -2.75 37.73
N SER A 4 -22.94 -2.74 36.41
CA SER A 4 -21.69 -2.93 35.67
C SER A 4 -20.80 -1.73 36.01
N CYS A 5 -20.01 -1.84 37.08
CA CYS A 5 -18.87 -0.96 37.30
C CYS A 5 -18.00 -1.06 36.07
N GLY A 6 -17.89 0.02 35.31
CA GLY A 6 -17.04 0.10 34.12
C GLY A 6 -15.57 0.02 34.51
N ILE A 7 -15.11 -1.21 34.87
CA ILE A 7 -13.72 -1.50 35.24
C ILE A 7 -12.78 -1.20 34.06
N TYR A 8 -13.30 -1.26 32.83
CA TYR A 8 -12.54 -1.02 31.61
C TYR A 8 -13.12 0.16 30.83
N LYS A 9 -12.26 1.13 30.51
CA LYS A 9 -12.59 2.26 29.65
C LYS A 9 -12.68 1.77 28.18
N ASN A 10 -13.43 2.49 27.36
CA ASN A 10 -13.30 2.37 25.91
C ASN A 10 -12.00 3.03 25.47
N TYR A 11 -11.51 2.62 24.32
CA TYR A 11 -10.36 3.28 23.71
C TYR A 11 -10.73 4.72 23.34
N GLU A 12 -9.88 5.64 23.72
CA GLU A 12 -9.88 7.03 23.29
C GLU A 12 -8.46 7.35 22.80
N ARG A 13 -8.35 8.09 21.71
CA ARG A 13 -7.04 8.47 21.17
C ARG A 13 -6.27 9.28 22.22
N PRO A 14 -5.05 8.87 22.59
CA PRO A 14 -4.22 9.65 23.51
C PRO A 14 -3.91 11.03 22.93
N GLN A 15 -4.21 12.11 23.68
CA GLN A 15 -3.97 13.48 23.22
C GLN A 15 -2.51 13.78 22.87
N GLN A 16 -1.57 13.08 23.50
CA GLN A 16 -0.13 13.20 23.24
C GLN A 16 0.27 12.77 21.82
N LEU A 17 -0.51 11.87 21.20
CA LEU A 17 -0.26 11.40 19.82
C LEU A 17 -0.69 12.44 18.77
N ALA A 18 -1.50 13.43 19.16
CA ALA A 18 -1.92 14.53 18.29
C ALA A 18 -1.00 15.77 18.39
N GLN A 19 -0.03 15.77 19.32
CA GLN A 19 0.89 16.90 19.47
C GLN A 19 1.91 16.93 18.33
N GLY A 20 2.09 18.12 17.73
CA GLY A 20 3.08 18.32 16.65
C GLY A 20 2.57 17.97 15.25
N ILE A 21 1.29 17.61 15.08
CA ILE A 21 0.71 17.29 13.76
C ILE A 21 0.75 18.51 12.84
N ASP A 22 0.54 19.73 13.38
CA ASP A 22 0.53 20.96 12.58
C ASP A 22 1.89 21.31 11.96
N SER A 23 2.98 20.73 12.46
CA SER A 23 4.34 20.93 11.97
C SER A 23 4.89 19.76 11.13
N LEU A 24 4.04 18.83 10.66
CA LEU A 24 4.45 17.66 9.91
C LEU A 24 4.95 17.98 8.49
N TYR A 25 4.50 19.09 7.90
CA TYR A 25 4.96 19.52 6.59
C TYR A 25 6.11 20.51 6.73
N ARG A 26 7.15 20.30 5.93
CA ARG A 26 8.23 21.25 5.77
C ARG A 26 7.76 22.40 4.85
N ASP A 27 8.07 23.63 5.18
CA ASP A 27 7.88 24.82 4.31
C ASP A 27 6.42 25.11 3.88
N THR A 28 5.49 25.16 4.85
CA THR A 28 4.07 25.52 4.60
C THR A 28 3.85 26.97 4.15
N THR A 29 4.90 27.82 4.07
CA THR A 29 4.76 29.28 3.99
C THR A 29 4.94 29.87 2.58
N ALA A 30 5.46 29.16 1.59
CA ALA A 30 5.92 29.85 0.38
C ALA A 30 5.11 29.62 -0.90
N THR A 31 4.42 28.49 -1.10
CA THR A 31 3.89 28.19 -2.44
C THR A 31 2.60 27.36 -2.48
N TYR A 32 2.10 26.88 -1.34
CA TYR A 32 0.90 26.05 -1.31
C TYR A 32 -0.20 26.74 -0.52
N SER A 33 -1.36 26.91 -1.13
CA SER A 33 -2.55 27.26 -0.35
C SER A 33 -2.87 26.07 0.56
N VAL A 34 -2.42 26.14 1.83
CA VAL A 34 -2.99 25.30 2.89
C VAL A 34 -4.45 25.69 2.97
N VAL A 35 -5.28 24.94 2.31
CA VAL A 35 -6.68 25.25 2.13
C VAL A 35 -7.40 24.92 3.43
N LYS A 36 -8.20 25.86 3.95
CA LYS A 36 -9.06 25.68 5.12
C LYS A 36 -9.90 24.40 4.98
N ALA A 37 -10.29 23.81 6.11
CA ALA A 37 -10.90 22.48 6.26
C ALA A 37 -12.04 22.09 5.30
N ASP A 38 -12.64 23.04 4.57
CA ASP A 38 -13.81 22.83 3.69
C ASP A 38 -13.49 22.75 2.20
N SER A 39 -12.22 22.80 1.78
CA SER A 39 -11.89 22.75 0.37
C SER A 39 -11.44 21.35 -0.08
N VAL A 40 -11.73 21.05 -1.33
CA VAL A 40 -11.39 19.77 -1.97
C VAL A 40 -9.87 19.62 -2.00
N ASN A 41 -9.35 18.74 -1.14
CA ASN A 41 -7.96 18.31 -1.14
C ASN A 41 -7.73 17.38 -2.36
N PHE A 42 -6.59 17.51 -3.04
CA PHE A 42 -6.21 16.68 -4.20
C PHE A 42 -6.32 15.16 -3.91
N GLY A 43 -5.94 14.71 -2.70
CA GLY A 43 -6.13 13.33 -2.26
C GLY A 43 -7.59 12.88 -2.12
N ASN A 44 -8.56 13.81 -2.05
CA ASN A 44 -9.99 13.48 -2.00
C ASN A 44 -10.64 13.36 -3.38
N THR A 45 -9.92 13.77 -4.44
CA THR A 45 -10.41 13.69 -5.81
C THR A 45 -10.49 12.21 -6.23
N PRO A 46 -11.61 11.74 -6.79
CA PRO A 46 -11.70 10.39 -7.34
C PRO A 46 -10.60 10.14 -8.38
N TRP A 47 -9.99 8.97 -8.36
CA TRP A 47 -8.87 8.65 -9.24
C TRP A 47 -9.24 8.76 -10.74
N GLU A 48 -10.51 8.52 -11.11
CA GLU A 48 -11.01 8.68 -12.46
C GLU A 48 -10.96 10.13 -12.96
N GLN A 49 -11.04 11.08 -12.04
CA GLN A 49 -10.93 12.52 -12.38
C GLN A 49 -9.46 12.98 -12.41
N VAL A 50 -8.59 12.31 -11.66
CA VAL A 50 -7.15 12.59 -11.65
C VAL A 50 -6.49 12.00 -12.89
N PHE A 51 -6.81 10.74 -13.23
CA PHE A 51 -6.27 10.03 -14.38
C PHE A 51 -7.30 10.03 -15.52
N THR A 52 -7.22 11.03 -16.39
CA THR A 52 -8.21 11.25 -17.45
C THR A 52 -8.03 10.40 -18.70
N ASP A 53 -6.87 9.73 -18.87
CA ASP A 53 -6.60 8.84 -20.00
C ASP A 53 -7.50 7.57 -19.93
N PRO A 54 -8.37 7.32 -20.94
CA PRO A 54 -9.27 6.17 -20.92
C PRO A 54 -8.55 4.80 -20.92
N GLN A 55 -7.36 4.73 -21.53
CA GLN A 55 -6.56 3.49 -21.57
C GLN A 55 -5.99 3.22 -20.18
N LEU A 56 -5.42 4.24 -19.52
CA LEU A 56 -4.97 4.13 -18.14
C LEU A 56 -6.11 3.75 -17.19
N GLN A 57 -7.27 4.38 -17.31
CA GLN A 57 -8.43 4.03 -16.49
C GLN A 57 -8.84 2.56 -16.66
N THR A 58 -8.79 2.04 -17.89
CA THR A 58 -9.09 0.63 -18.16
C THR A 58 -8.08 -0.30 -17.48
N LEU A 59 -6.79 0.03 -17.53
CA LEU A 59 -5.73 -0.73 -16.86
C LEU A 59 -5.88 -0.68 -15.33
N ILE A 60 -6.18 0.47 -14.76
CA ILE A 60 -6.42 0.61 -13.32
C ILE A 60 -7.61 -0.25 -12.89
N ARG A 61 -8.77 -0.16 -13.60
CA ARG A 61 -9.94 -1.01 -13.28
C ARG A 61 -9.60 -2.49 -13.35
N LYS A 62 -8.84 -2.91 -14.37
CA LYS A 62 -8.41 -4.29 -14.55
C LYS A 62 -7.47 -4.75 -13.42
N ALA A 63 -6.49 -3.92 -13.04
CA ALA A 63 -5.63 -4.19 -11.90
C ALA A 63 -6.42 -4.33 -10.61
N LEU A 64 -7.35 -3.41 -10.32
CA LEU A 64 -8.18 -3.45 -9.12
C LEU A 64 -9.10 -4.68 -9.07
N ALA A 65 -9.52 -5.21 -10.22
CA ALA A 65 -10.36 -6.41 -10.29
C ALA A 65 -9.57 -7.71 -10.11
N ASN A 66 -8.35 -7.78 -10.64
CA ASN A 66 -7.62 -9.05 -10.80
C ASN A 66 -6.40 -9.18 -9.87
N ASN A 67 -5.94 -8.09 -9.25
CA ASN A 67 -4.70 -8.13 -8.49
C ASN A 67 -4.79 -9.06 -7.28
N THR A 68 -3.89 -10.03 -7.21
CA THR A 68 -3.87 -11.07 -6.17
C THR A 68 -3.68 -10.51 -4.77
N ASN A 69 -2.97 -9.39 -4.61
CA ASN A 69 -2.81 -8.75 -3.30
C ASN A 69 -4.14 -8.21 -2.76
N LEU A 70 -5.01 -7.64 -3.62
CA LEU A 70 -6.34 -7.19 -3.23
C LEU A 70 -7.26 -8.37 -2.93
N LEU A 71 -7.22 -9.42 -3.75
CA LEU A 71 -7.99 -10.64 -3.50
C LEU A 71 -7.58 -11.28 -2.18
N ASN A 72 -6.28 -11.36 -1.87
CA ASN A 72 -5.78 -11.87 -0.60
C ASN A 72 -6.16 -10.96 0.58
N ALA A 73 -6.21 -9.64 0.37
CA ALA A 73 -6.69 -8.71 1.39
C ALA A 73 -8.19 -8.93 1.70
N ASP A 74 -9.01 -9.24 0.69
CA ASP A 74 -10.41 -9.61 0.90
C ASP A 74 -10.56 -10.93 1.67
N LEU A 75 -9.75 -11.94 1.36
CA LEU A 75 -9.71 -13.19 2.12
C LEU A 75 -9.27 -12.95 3.58
N SER A 76 -8.32 -12.03 3.80
CA SER A 76 -7.89 -11.65 5.15
C SER A 76 -9.01 -10.97 5.94
N ILE A 77 -9.80 -10.10 5.29
CA ILE A 77 -11.01 -9.50 5.91
C ILE A 77 -11.99 -10.59 6.31
N GLN A 78 -12.28 -11.57 5.42
CA GLN A 78 -13.19 -12.67 5.71
C GLN A 78 -12.68 -13.55 6.87
N GLN A 79 -11.36 -13.79 6.96
CA GLN A 79 -10.75 -14.51 8.07
C GLN A 79 -10.97 -13.78 9.41
N ILE A 80 -10.72 -12.46 9.45
CA ILE A 80 -10.96 -11.67 10.67
C ILE A 80 -12.46 -11.61 11.01
N GLN A 81 -13.35 -11.52 10.00
CA GLN A 81 -14.79 -11.58 10.23
C GLN A 81 -15.23 -12.92 10.80
N ALA A 82 -14.66 -14.04 10.35
CA ALA A 82 -14.91 -15.36 10.93
C ALA A 82 -14.44 -15.42 12.39
N GLY A 83 -13.25 -14.88 12.70
CA GLY A 83 -12.76 -14.73 14.08
C GLY A 83 -13.67 -13.86 14.95
N LEU A 84 -14.13 -12.72 14.43
CA LEU A 84 -15.09 -11.86 15.12
C LEU A 84 -16.44 -12.57 15.38
N LYS A 85 -16.91 -13.40 14.44
CA LYS A 85 -18.09 -14.24 14.64
C LYS A 85 -17.87 -15.26 15.74
N MET A 86 -16.69 -15.87 15.82
CA MET A 86 -16.31 -16.78 16.91
C MET A 86 -16.37 -16.06 18.27
N GLU A 87 -15.81 -14.86 18.39
CA GLU A 87 -15.87 -14.06 19.62
C GLU A 87 -17.30 -13.62 20.00
N ARG A 88 -18.16 -13.37 19.00
CA ARG A 88 -19.59 -13.12 19.25
C ARG A 88 -20.32 -14.37 19.75
N LEU A 89 -19.95 -15.54 19.24
CA LEU A 89 -20.54 -16.82 19.68
C LEU A 89 -20.01 -17.26 21.06
N ALA A 90 -18.87 -16.73 21.52
CA ALA A 90 -18.35 -16.99 22.87
C ALA A 90 -19.28 -16.52 24.01
N TYR A 91 -20.30 -15.69 23.70
CA TYR A 91 -21.35 -15.35 24.64
C TYR A 91 -22.39 -16.47 24.86
N TYR A 92 -22.36 -17.54 24.06
CA TYR A 92 -23.28 -18.67 24.14
C TYR A 92 -22.55 -19.92 24.65
N PRO A 93 -23.26 -20.88 25.28
CA PRO A 93 -22.66 -22.14 25.70
C PRO A 93 -22.24 -22.99 24.50
N SER A 94 -21.12 -23.69 24.64
CA SER A 94 -20.72 -24.76 23.72
C SER A 94 -21.42 -26.08 24.08
N LEU A 95 -21.77 -26.88 23.07
CA LEU A 95 -22.36 -28.19 23.22
C LEU A 95 -21.40 -29.25 22.70
N ALA A 96 -21.14 -30.28 23.48
CA ALA A 96 -20.30 -31.41 23.09
C ALA A 96 -21.00 -32.75 23.42
N PHE A 97 -20.90 -33.70 22.50
CA PHE A 97 -21.27 -35.09 22.72
C PHE A 97 -19.99 -35.93 22.71
N SER A 98 -19.67 -36.58 23.81
CA SER A 98 -18.40 -37.27 24.03
C SER A 98 -18.61 -38.69 24.55
N PRO A 99 -19.08 -39.63 23.73
CA PRO A 99 -19.32 -40.99 24.15
C PRO A 99 -18.03 -41.63 24.64
N GLN A 100 -18.11 -42.34 25.79
CA GLN A 100 -16.96 -42.99 26.43
C GLN A 100 -17.31 -44.45 26.75
N GLY A 101 -16.34 -45.34 26.52
CA GLY A 101 -16.37 -46.70 26.94
C GLY A 101 -15.06 -47.03 27.66
N THR A 102 -15.14 -47.61 28.86
CA THR A 102 -13.96 -48.03 29.61
C THR A 102 -14.05 -49.50 29.92
N LEU A 103 -12.97 -50.20 29.65
CA LEU A 103 -12.75 -51.58 30.05
C LEU A 103 -11.63 -51.58 31.08
N SER A 104 -11.94 -51.98 32.33
CA SER A 104 -10.94 -52.01 33.39
C SER A 104 -10.93 -53.41 34.05
N SER A 105 -9.75 -53.96 34.25
CA SER A 105 -9.53 -55.18 34.96
C SER A 105 -8.49 -54.97 36.06
N TRP A 106 -8.75 -55.43 37.26
CA TRP A 106 -7.78 -55.44 38.31
C TRP A 106 -7.17 -56.84 38.36
N ASP A 107 -5.83 -56.92 38.33
CA ASP A 107 -5.07 -58.17 38.42
C ASP A 107 -5.54 -59.25 37.42
N PHE A 108 -5.79 -58.82 36.17
CA PHE A 108 -6.33 -59.64 35.06
C PHE A 108 -7.62 -60.42 35.35
N ASN A 109 -8.32 -60.07 36.42
CA ASN A 109 -9.64 -60.59 36.71
C ASN A 109 -10.71 -60.13 35.70
N LYS A 110 -11.94 -60.58 35.87
CA LYS A 110 -13.09 -60.26 35.01
C LYS A 110 -13.20 -58.74 34.83
N ALA A 111 -13.04 -58.30 33.61
CA ALA A 111 -13.07 -56.86 33.28
C ALA A 111 -14.44 -56.24 33.56
N SER A 112 -14.44 -55.12 34.24
CA SER A 112 -15.59 -54.23 34.37
C SER A 112 -15.76 -53.42 33.08
N LYS A 113 -16.97 -53.37 32.54
CA LYS A 113 -17.33 -52.62 31.34
C LYS A 113 -18.23 -51.46 31.77
N THR A 114 -17.75 -50.23 31.54
CA THR A 114 -18.55 -49.04 31.76
C THR A 114 -18.73 -48.27 30.45
N TYR A 115 -19.87 -47.68 30.24
CA TYR A 115 -20.16 -46.78 29.13
C TYR A 115 -20.87 -45.56 29.66
N ALA A 116 -20.65 -44.44 28.93
CA ALA A 116 -21.33 -43.18 29.15
C ALA A 116 -21.57 -42.46 27.81
N PHE A 117 -22.71 -41.92 27.64
CA PHE A 117 -23.12 -41.08 26.48
C PHE A 117 -23.47 -39.69 26.99
N PRO A 118 -22.50 -38.85 27.37
CA PRO A 118 -22.75 -37.53 27.89
C PRO A 118 -23.01 -36.52 26.75
N ILE A 119 -24.01 -35.67 26.94
CA ILE A 119 -24.16 -34.41 26.27
C ILE A 119 -23.83 -33.33 27.29
N ALA A 120 -22.79 -32.55 27.04
CA ALA A 120 -22.33 -31.50 27.93
C ALA A 120 -22.52 -30.13 27.28
N ALA A 121 -23.13 -29.20 28.01
CA ALA A 121 -23.15 -27.80 27.70
C ALA A 121 -22.14 -27.07 28.60
N SER A 122 -21.16 -26.41 28.05
CA SER A 122 -20.19 -25.61 28.81
C SER A 122 -20.31 -24.13 28.45
N TRP A 123 -20.55 -23.32 29.46
CA TRP A 123 -20.65 -21.87 29.30
C TRP A 123 -19.61 -21.18 30.16
N GLN A 124 -18.62 -20.63 29.49
CA GLN A 124 -17.57 -19.83 30.11
C GLN A 124 -17.97 -18.36 30.09
N LEU A 125 -18.52 -17.88 31.22
CA LEU A 125 -18.87 -16.47 31.38
C LEU A 125 -17.64 -15.55 31.52
N GLY A 126 -16.46 -16.16 31.57
CA GLY A 126 -15.17 -15.47 31.62
C GLY A 126 -14.96 -14.67 32.89
N SER A 127 -13.76 -14.13 33.03
CA SER A 127 -13.49 -13.07 34.00
C SER A 127 -14.07 -11.74 33.49
N MET A 128 -14.46 -10.86 34.39
CA MET A 128 -15.14 -9.58 34.10
C MET A 128 -14.62 -8.87 32.86
N GLY A 129 -15.36 -8.96 31.76
CA GLY A 129 -15.09 -8.22 30.55
C GLY A 129 -14.12 -8.86 29.54
N THR A 130 -13.58 -10.07 29.77
CA THR A 130 -12.66 -10.75 28.84
C THR A 130 -13.27 -10.88 27.44
N ILE A 131 -14.45 -11.49 27.34
CA ILE A 131 -15.15 -11.70 26.06
C ILE A 131 -15.47 -10.37 25.37
N ARG A 132 -15.90 -9.36 26.15
CA ARG A 132 -16.17 -8.01 25.62
C ARG A 132 -14.92 -7.36 25.02
N ASN A 133 -13.78 -7.42 25.73
CA ASN A 133 -12.53 -6.84 25.27
C ASN A 133 -11.95 -7.63 24.10
N ALA A 134 -12.05 -8.96 24.08
CA ALA A 134 -11.66 -9.80 22.95
C ALA A 134 -12.47 -9.44 21.68
N LYS A 135 -13.79 -9.36 21.81
CA LYS A 135 -14.63 -8.89 20.69
C LYS A 135 -14.21 -7.51 20.19
N LYS A 136 -13.96 -6.54 21.09
CA LYS A 136 -13.50 -5.20 20.73
C LYS A 136 -12.14 -5.21 20.04
N GLN A 137 -11.21 -6.06 20.50
CA GLN A 137 -9.91 -6.26 19.86
C GLN A 137 -10.08 -6.76 18.41
N TYR A 138 -10.97 -7.75 18.19
CA TYR A 138 -11.27 -8.24 16.83
C TYR A 138 -11.96 -7.19 15.96
N GLU A 139 -12.84 -6.34 16.52
CA GLU A 139 -13.42 -5.21 15.81
C GLU A 139 -12.34 -4.23 15.32
N MET A 140 -11.36 -3.90 16.17
CA MET A 140 -10.24 -3.03 15.77
C MET A 140 -9.32 -3.70 14.74
N ASN A 141 -9.06 -5.01 14.88
CA ASN A 141 -8.30 -5.77 13.88
C ASN A 141 -9.02 -5.81 12.53
N LEU A 142 -10.36 -5.87 12.51
CA LEU A 142 -11.14 -5.80 11.28
C LEU A 142 -10.96 -4.44 10.59
N GLU A 143 -11.08 -3.35 11.32
CA GLU A 143 -10.88 -2.00 10.77
C GLU A 143 -9.43 -1.79 10.29
N MET A 144 -8.43 -2.30 11.03
CA MET A 144 -7.03 -2.31 10.61
C MET A 144 -6.85 -3.06 9.26
N THR A 145 -7.48 -4.22 9.11
CA THR A 145 -7.36 -5.03 7.89
C THR A 145 -8.07 -4.38 6.69
N LYS A 146 -9.21 -3.74 6.92
CA LYS A 146 -9.90 -2.93 5.88
C LYS A 146 -9.02 -1.75 5.44
N ALA A 147 -8.41 -1.05 6.38
CA ALA A 147 -7.50 0.04 6.08
C ALA A 147 -6.26 -0.45 5.30
N ALA A 148 -5.70 -1.62 5.65
CA ALA A 148 -4.61 -2.23 4.91
C ALA A 148 -5.00 -2.58 3.45
N LYS A 149 -6.21 -3.10 3.21
CA LYS A 149 -6.75 -3.31 1.85
C LYS A 149 -6.82 -1.98 1.09
N GLN A 150 -7.29 -0.93 1.74
CA GLN A 150 -7.40 0.40 1.12
C GLN A 150 -6.01 0.97 0.78
N ALA A 151 -5.01 0.79 1.64
CA ALA A 151 -3.63 1.18 1.35
C ALA A 151 -3.06 0.42 0.13
N ALA A 152 -3.32 -0.89 0.05
CA ALA A 152 -2.94 -1.70 -1.10
C ALA A 152 -3.61 -1.21 -2.39
N ARG A 153 -4.90 -0.85 -2.34
CA ARG A 153 -5.64 -0.28 -3.48
C ARG A 153 -4.99 1.04 -3.97
N THR A 154 -4.73 1.98 -3.06
CA THR A 154 -4.07 3.25 -3.38
C THR A 154 -2.70 3.02 -4.03
N SER A 155 -1.90 2.09 -3.47
CA SER A 155 -0.60 1.73 -4.02
C SER A 155 -0.68 1.11 -5.42
N ILE A 156 -1.67 0.24 -5.69
CA ILE A 156 -1.87 -0.36 -7.01
C ILE A 156 -2.23 0.71 -8.04
N ILE A 157 -3.14 1.64 -7.72
CA ILE A 157 -3.51 2.75 -8.60
C ILE A 157 -2.27 3.56 -8.97
N ALA A 158 -1.48 3.98 -7.97
CA ALA A 158 -0.27 4.76 -8.19
C ALA A 158 0.79 4.00 -9.02
N ASN A 159 1.01 2.71 -8.73
CA ASN A 159 1.99 1.89 -9.45
C ASN A 159 1.59 1.65 -10.91
N VAL A 160 0.31 1.38 -11.18
CA VAL A 160 -0.20 1.24 -12.56
C VAL A 160 -0.03 2.56 -13.31
N ALA A 161 -0.36 3.69 -12.70
CA ALA A 161 -0.20 5.01 -13.31
C ALA A 161 1.29 5.30 -13.57
N ASN A 162 2.18 5.08 -12.60
CA ASN A 162 3.62 5.30 -12.76
C ASN A 162 4.20 4.45 -13.90
N LEU A 163 3.87 3.16 -14.00
CA LEU A 163 4.34 2.29 -15.09
C LEU A 163 3.77 2.70 -16.43
N TYR A 164 2.51 3.11 -16.50
CA TYR A 164 1.88 3.58 -17.72
C TYR A 164 2.57 4.83 -18.28
N TYR A 165 2.80 5.83 -17.42
CA TYR A 165 3.52 7.05 -17.85
C TYR A 165 5.01 6.79 -18.11
N THR A 166 5.64 5.85 -17.43
CA THR A 166 6.99 5.37 -17.75
C THR A 166 7.05 4.81 -19.18
N LEU A 167 6.06 4.01 -19.57
CA LEU A 167 5.98 3.47 -20.93
C LEU A 167 5.79 4.58 -21.98
N GLN A 168 4.92 5.54 -21.71
CA GLN A 168 4.73 6.68 -22.62
C GLN A 168 6.01 7.53 -22.76
N MET A 169 6.74 7.77 -21.66
CA MET A 169 8.03 8.45 -21.66
C MET A 169 9.05 7.70 -22.53
N LEU A 170 9.17 6.37 -22.33
CA LEU A 170 10.11 5.54 -23.08
C LEU A 170 9.79 5.51 -24.58
N ASP A 171 8.50 5.49 -24.94
CA ASP A 171 8.08 5.57 -26.35
C ASP A 171 8.46 6.91 -26.98
N GLU A 172 8.29 8.03 -26.26
CA GLU A 172 8.68 9.35 -26.76
C GLU A 172 10.21 9.48 -26.89
N GLN A 173 10.96 8.89 -25.93
CA GLN A 173 12.43 8.80 -26.04
C GLN A 173 12.85 7.94 -27.23
N LEU A 174 12.22 6.80 -27.45
CA LEU A 174 12.50 5.93 -28.58
C LEU A 174 12.22 6.63 -29.92
N LYS A 175 11.07 7.26 -30.04
CA LYS A 175 10.65 8.00 -31.23
C LYS A 175 11.61 9.17 -31.53
N THR A 176 12.01 9.94 -30.53
CA THR A 176 12.98 11.03 -30.65
C THR A 176 14.35 10.50 -31.09
N THR A 177 14.80 9.41 -30.48
CA THR A 177 16.06 8.75 -30.84
C THR A 177 16.03 8.22 -32.28
N GLU A 178 14.98 7.52 -32.70
CA GLU A 178 14.82 6.99 -34.06
C GLU A 178 14.76 8.12 -35.12
N ALA A 179 14.09 9.23 -34.82
CA ALA A 179 14.08 10.41 -35.70
C ALA A 179 15.49 11.02 -35.82
N THR A 180 16.20 11.16 -34.71
CA THR A 180 17.57 11.71 -34.70
C THR A 180 18.56 10.80 -35.44
N ILE A 181 18.46 9.49 -35.32
CA ILE A 181 19.31 8.52 -36.02
C ILE A 181 19.19 8.68 -37.55
N LYS A 182 18.00 8.95 -38.08
CA LYS A 182 17.81 9.20 -39.52
C LYS A 182 18.61 10.42 -39.97
N ILE A 183 18.53 11.53 -39.23
CA ILE A 183 19.30 12.73 -39.47
C ILE A 183 20.80 12.48 -39.43
N TRP A 184 21.25 11.73 -38.42
CA TRP A 184 22.68 11.38 -38.28
C TRP A 184 23.18 10.46 -39.36
N ALA A 185 22.38 9.53 -39.86
CA ALA A 185 22.74 8.69 -41.02
C ALA A 185 22.98 9.52 -42.27
N GLU A 186 22.12 10.52 -42.53
CA GLU A 186 22.29 11.47 -43.62
C GLU A 186 23.56 12.31 -43.45
N ASN A 187 23.85 12.75 -42.23
CA ASN A 187 25.04 13.51 -41.92
C ASN A 187 26.33 12.67 -42.15
N VAL A 188 26.34 11.41 -41.72
CA VAL A 188 27.49 10.48 -41.99
C VAL A 188 27.69 10.35 -43.48
N ARG A 189 26.63 10.18 -44.28
CA ARG A 189 26.71 10.07 -45.76
C ARG A 189 27.26 11.36 -46.39
N ALA A 190 26.81 12.53 -45.93
CA ALA A 190 27.31 13.84 -46.39
C ALA A 190 28.81 13.98 -46.11
N MET A 191 29.24 13.59 -44.88
CA MET A 191 30.66 13.61 -44.48
C MET A 191 31.54 12.70 -45.35
N GLU A 192 31.05 11.51 -45.73
CA GLU A 192 31.76 10.61 -46.64
C GLU A 192 31.93 11.22 -48.03
N LEU A 193 30.91 11.87 -48.57
CA LEU A 193 30.98 12.59 -49.84
C LEU A 193 31.97 13.74 -49.76
N MET A 194 31.93 14.57 -48.71
CA MET A 194 32.87 15.67 -48.50
C MET A 194 34.30 15.20 -48.36
N LYS A 195 34.56 14.07 -47.73
CA LYS A 195 35.90 13.45 -47.68
C LYS A 195 36.35 13.12 -49.10
N THR A 196 35.48 12.50 -49.92
CA THR A 196 35.82 12.12 -51.31
C THR A 196 36.17 13.38 -52.14
N GLY A 197 35.52 14.51 -51.87
CA GLY A 197 35.84 15.81 -52.45
C GLY A 197 37.03 16.55 -51.79
N GLY A 198 37.71 15.93 -50.84
CA GLY A 198 38.85 16.58 -50.15
C GLY A 198 38.49 17.70 -49.19
N MET A 199 37.22 17.86 -48.85
CA MET A 199 36.72 18.97 -48.02
C MET A 199 36.72 18.64 -46.53
N THR A 200 36.94 17.37 -46.13
CA THR A 200 37.02 16.95 -44.74
C THR A 200 38.02 15.79 -44.53
N THR A 201 38.33 15.53 -43.25
CA THR A 201 39.32 14.48 -42.88
C THR A 201 38.66 13.12 -42.57
N GLN A 202 39.45 12.03 -42.64
CA GLN A 202 39.00 10.72 -42.17
C GLN A 202 38.59 10.76 -40.70
N ALA A 203 39.30 11.54 -39.87
CA ALA A 203 39.03 11.67 -38.45
C ALA A 203 37.59 12.20 -38.21
N ALA A 204 37.17 13.23 -38.96
CA ALA A 204 35.82 13.79 -38.87
C ALA A 204 34.73 12.77 -39.28
N VAL A 205 34.93 12.01 -40.35
CA VAL A 205 34.03 10.94 -40.75
C VAL A 205 33.94 9.85 -39.66
N SER A 206 35.07 9.46 -39.08
CA SER A 206 35.10 8.44 -38.03
C SER A 206 34.39 8.93 -36.76
N GLN A 207 34.53 10.18 -36.41
CA GLN A 207 33.78 10.79 -35.29
C GLN A 207 32.28 10.81 -35.52
N ALA A 208 31.84 11.21 -36.72
CA ALA A 208 30.41 11.19 -37.10
C ALA A 208 29.83 9.76 -37.02
N LYS A 209 30.55 8.77 -37.52
CA LYS A 209 30.17 7.35 -37.44
C LYS A 209 30.11 6.87 -35.98
N ALA A 210 31.10 7.23 -35.15
CA ALA A 210 31.11 6.84 -33.75
C ALA A 210 29.89 7.36 -33.00
N ASN A 211 29.53 8.63 -33.21
CA ASN A 211 28.34 9.23 -32.62
C ASN A 211 27.05 8.56 -33.13
N TYR A 212 26.95 8.30 -34.42
CA TYR A 212 25.82 7.55 -35.00
C TYR A 212 25.64 6.17 -34.36
N TYR A 213 26.73 5.37 -34.26
CA TYR A 213 26.67 4.05 -33.64
C TYR A 213 26.38 4.12 -32.14
N ASN A 214 26.88 5.12 -31.45
CA ASN A 214 26.55 5.34 -30.04
C ASN A 214 25.04 5.56 -29.86
N LEU A 215 24.44 6.43 -30.68
CA LEU A 215 23.00 6.67 -30.62
C LEU A 215 22.20 5.42 -31.05
N GLN A 216 22.67 4.68 -32.07
CA GLN A 216 22.05 3.43 -32.50
C GLN A 216 22.05 2.38 -31.39
N ALA A 217 23.10 2.32 -30.55
CA ALA A 217 23.20 1.40 -29.44
C ALA A 217 22.19 1.69 -28.31
N THR A 218 21.59 2.87 -28.24
CA THR A 218 20.58 3.20 -27.23
C THR A 218 19.21 2.56 -27.57
N ILE A 219 18.90 2.29 -28.86
CA ILE A 219 17.60 1.71 -29.26
C ILE A 219 17.32 0.36 -28.62
N PRO A 220 18.23 -0.64 -28.65
CA PRO A 220 18.00 -1.91 -27.97
C PRO A 220 17.76 -1.74 -26.47
N THR A 221 18.46 -0.80 -25.83
CA THR A 221 18.29 -0.49 -24.42
C THR A 221 16.89 0.06 -24.12
N LEU A 222 16.41 1.03 -24.91
CA LEU A 222 15.06 1.58 -24.78
C LEU A 222 13.99 0.50 -25.01
N LYS A 223 14.12 -0.31 -26.06
CA LYS A 223 13.19 -1.42 -26.34
C LYS A 223 13.15 -2.45 -25.21
N ASN A 224 14.31 -2.76 -24.62
CA ASN A 224 14.37 -3.65 -23.46
C ASN A 224 13.67 -3.02 -22.25
N SER A 225 13.88 -1.73 -21.97
CA SER A 225 13.21 -1.01 -20.89
C SER A 225 11.69 -0.97 -21.07
N ILE A 226 11.21 -0.78 -22.30
CA ILE A 226 9.79 -0.86 -22.65
C ILE A 226 9.25 -2.25 -22.31
N SER A 227 9.91 -3.32 -22.81
CA SER A 227 9.46 -4.69 -22.53
C SER A 227 9.44 -5.03 -21.04
N GLN A 228 10.44 -4.58 -20.29
CA GLN A 228 10.48 -4.77 -18.82
C GLN A 228 9.34 -4.04 -18.12
N SER A 229 9.04 -2.81 -18.54
CA SER A 229 7.94 -2.02 -17.97
C SER A 229 6.57 -2.61 -18.32
N GLU A 230 6.40 -3.13 -19.55
CA GLU A 230 5.20 -3.88 -19.96
C GLU A 230 5.01 -5.14 -19.12
N ASN A 231 6.08 -5.91 -18.92
CA ASN A 231 6.04 -7.12 -18.08
C ASN A 231 5.70 -6.78 -16.62
N ALA A 232 6.26 -5.69 -16.08
CA ALA A 232 5.94 -5.23 -14.73
C ALA A 232 4.46 -4.82 -14.61
N LEU A 233 3.92 -4.14 -15.62
CA LEU A 233 2.50 -3.77 -15.66
C LEU A 233 1.61 -5.01 -15.80
N CYS A 234 1.94 -5.97 -16.66
CA CYS A 234 1.23 -7.26 -16.78
C CYS A 234 1.22 -8.02 -15.45
N THR A 235 2.30 -7.96 -14.68
CA THR A 235 2.36 -8.56 -13.33
C THR A 235 1.35 -7.91 -12.38
N LEU A 236 1.20 -6.56 -12.41
CA LEU A 236 0.18 -5.87 -11.61
C LEU A 236 -1.25 -6.21 -12.04
N LEU A 237 -1.45 -6.47 -13.35
CA LEU A 237 -2.72 -6.89 -13.94
C LEU A 237 -3.02 -8.38 -13.70
N CYS A 238 -2.05 -9.16 -13.20
CA CYS A 238 -2.10 -10.61 -13.10
C CYS A 238 -2.33 -11.30 -14.45
N GLU A 239 -1.60 -10.85 -15.49
CA GLU A 239 -1.67 -11.37 -16.85
C GLU A 239 -0.32 -11.88 -17.32
N ALA A 240 -0.36 -12.77 -18.33
CA ALA A 240 0.85 -13.17 -19.02
C ALA A 240 1.47 -11.97 -19.76
N PRO A 241 2.81 -11.90 -19.88
CA PRO A 241 3.48 -10.81 -20.59
C PRO A 241 2.95 -10.59 -22.01
N HIS A 242 2.54 -9.36 -22.32
CA HIS A 242 2.10 -8.94 -23.66
C HIS A 242 2.32 -7.43 -23.83
N PRO A 243 2.36 -6.92 -25.07
CA PRO A 243 2.42 -5.48 -25.31
C PRO A 243 1.20 -4.76 -24.77
N ILE A 244 1.42 -3.61 -24.11
CA ILE A 244 0.36 -2.79 -23.54
C ILE A 244 -0.01 -1.64 -24.49
N SER A 245 -1.31 -1.55 -24.84
CA SER A 245 -1.84 -0.41 -25.59
C SER A 245 -1.82 0.85 -24.76
N ARG A 246 -1.32 1.96 -25.32
CA ARG A 246 -1.17 3.24 -24.64
C ARG A 246 -1.23 4.42 -25.61
N GLY A 247 -1.63 5.57 -25.08
CA GLY A 247 -1.64 6.84 -25.80
C GLY A 247 -0.27 7.49 -25.90
N THR A 248 -0.22 8.68 -26.50
CA THR A 248 0.99 9.51 -26.55
C THR A 248 1.24 10.20 -25.21
N PHE A 249 2.51 10.44 -24.89
CA PHE A 249 2.91 11.10 -23.65
C PHE A 249 2.35 12.52 -23.56
N ASN A 250 1.58 12.80 -22.53
CA ASN A 250 1.03 14.11 -22.19
C ASN A 250 1.40 14.50 -20.76
N ALA A 251 2.39 15.35 -20.62
CA ALA A 251 2.85 15.85 -19.31
C ALA A 251 1.87 16.87 -18.67
N ASP A 252 1.00 17.49 -19.45
CA ASP A 252 0.05 18.51 -18.98
C ASP A 252 -1.32 17.89 -18.58
N ALA A 253 -1.38 16.56 -18.45
CA ALA A 253 -2.59 15.84 -18.02
C ALA A 253 -3.00 16.13 -16.57
N PHE A 254 -2.10 16.71 -15.77
CA PHE A 254 -2.31 17.02 -14.36
C PHE A 254 -2.49 18.53 -14.13
N PRO A 255 -3.27 18.91 -13.09
CA PRO A 255 -3.43 20.33 -12.72
C PRO A 255 -2.09 21.01 -12.44
N ALA A 256 -1.97 22.29 -12.77
CA ALA A 256 -0.75 23.06 -12.48
C ALA A 256 -0.59 23.35 -10.97
N ASP A 257 -1.69 23.48 -10.25
CA ASP A 257 -1.73 23.82 -8.83
C ASP A 257 -2.39 22.68 -8.04
N TYR A 258 -1.70 22.20 -7.02
CA TYR A 258 -2.20 21.19 -6.09
C TYR A 258 -2.59 21.83 -4.76
N SER A 259 -3.84 21.67 -4.35
CA SER A 259 -4.26 21.98 -2.98
C SER A 259 -3.84 20.84 -2.06
N VAL A 260 -2.94 21.13 -1.14
CA VAL A 260 -2.52 20.22 -0.08
C VAL A 260 -3.38 20.51 1.14
N GLY A 261 -4.10 19.51 1.64
CA GLY A 261 -4.90 19.65 2.86
C GLY A 261 -4.04 19.89 4.10
N MET A 262 -4.69 20.27 5.21
CA MET A 262 -3.99 20.42 6.49
C MET A 262 -3.40 19.07 6.95
N PRO A 263 -2.26 19.07 7.68
CA PRO A 263 -1.65 17.84 8.19
C PRO A 263 -2.60 16.96 9.01
N VAL A 264 -3.53 17.54 9.73
CA VAL A 264 -4.55 16.81 10.50
C VAL A 264 -5.46 15.93 9.61
N GLN A 265 -5.64 16.29 8.34
CA GLN A 265 -6.43 15.51 7.39
C GLN A 265 -5.75 14.20 6.99
N LEU A 266 -4.43 14.07 7.16
CA LEU A 266 -3.73 12.80 6.97
C LEU A 266 -4.27 11.71 7.91
N LEU A 267 -4.65 12.07 9.12
CA LEU A 267 -5.25 11.15 10.08
C LEU A 267 -6.56 10.52 9.60
N ALA A 268 -7.36 11.30 8.83
CA ALA A 268 -8.64 10.85 8.32
C ALA A 268 -8.53 10.19 6.94
N ASN A 269 -7.53 10.60 6.15
CA ASN A 269 -7.47 10.28 4.73
C ASN A 269 -6.51 9.13 4.42
N ARG A 270 -5.42 8.97 5.18
CA ARG A 270 -4.42 7.93 4.91
C ARG A 270 -4.79 6.61 5.57
N PRO A 271 -4.95 5.55 4.76
CA PRO A 271 -5.31 4.22 5.28
C PRO A 271 -4.25 3.61 6.20
N ASP A 272 -2.96 3.86 5.94
CA ASP A 272 -1.85 3.37 6.76
C ASP A 272 -1.83 4.02 8.15
N VAL A 273 -2.12 5.32 8.24
CA VAL A 273 -2.26 6.05 9.51
C VAL A 273 -3.46 5.51 10.29
N HIS A 274 -4.59 5.31 9.60
CA HIS A 274 -5.78 4.71 10.21
C HIS A 274 -5.52 3.28 10.70
N ALA A 275 -4.82 2.45 9.93
CA ALA A 275 -4.43 1.10 10.33
C ALA A 275 -3.54 1.12 11.59
N ALA A 276 -2.57 2.03 11.66
CA ALA A 276 -1.69 2.19 12.82
C ALA A 276 -2.47 2.64 14.07
N GLU A 277 -3.48 3.51 13.93
CA GLU A 277 -4.37 3.86 15.04
C GLU A 277 -5.20 2.67 15.52
N MET A 278 -5.79 1.90 14.62
CA MET A 278 -6.55 0.70 14.97
C MET A 278 -5.66 -0.36 15.65
N LYS A 279 -4.37 -0.42 15.30
CA LYS A 279 -3.38 -1.26 16.00
C LYS A 279 -3.20 -0.83 17.46
N ILE A 280 -3.14 0.48 17.75
CA ILE A 280 -3.11 0.97 19.15
C ILE A 280 -4.38 0.55 19.88
N ALA A 281 -5.55 0.75 19.27
CA ALA A 281 -6.83 0.40 19.87
C ALA A 281 -6.93 -1.11 20.16
N ALA A 282 -6.47 -1.96 19.24
CA ALA A 282 -6.41 -3.42 19.45
C ALA A 282 -5.46 -3.79 20.60
N ALA A 283 -4.29 -3.17 20.68
CA ALA A 283 -3.33 -3.38 21.76
C ALA A 283 -3.89 -2.92 23.13
N PHE A 284 -4.60 -1.79 23.15
CA PHE A 284 -5.30 -1.30 24.35
C PHE A 284 -6.30 -2.35 24.88
N TYR A 285 -7.12 -2.95 24.02
CA TYR A 285 -8.02 -4.02 24.41
C TYR A 285 -7.26 -5.28 24.81
N GLY A 286 -6.08 -5.55 24.24
CA GLY A 286 -5.16 -6.60 24.69
C GLY A 286 -4.72 -6.42 26.14
N VAL A 287 -4.36 -5.21 26.55
CA VAL A 287 -4.06 -4.89 27.95
C VAL A 287 -5.27 -5.13 28.85
N ASN A 288 -6.48 -4.76 28.41
CA ASN A 288 -7.70 -5.01 29.19
C ASN A 288 -7.99 -6.51 29.34
N ILE A 289 -7.72 -7.33 28.31
CA ILE A 289 -7.82 -8.79 28.39
C ILE A 289 -6.81 -9.33 29.39
N ALA A 290 -5.55 -8.90 29.35
CA ALA A 290 -4.54 -9.32 30.31
C ALA A 290 -4.88 -8.91 31.76
N LYS A 291 -5.45 -7.72 31.97
CA LYS A 291 -5.96 -7.28 33.28
C LYS A 291 -7.14 -8.14 33.73
N SER A 292 -8.01 -8.57 32.82
CA SER A 292 -9.17 -9.38 33.17
C SER A 292 -8.79 -10.77 33.73
N ALA A 293 -7.62 -11.29 33.38
CA ALA A 293 -7.12 -12.57 33.89
C ALA A 293 -6.78 -12.55 35.39
N PHE A 294 -6.71 -11.41 36.03
CA PHE A 294 -6.53 -11.27 37.49
C PHE A 294 -7.85 -11.37 38.26
N TYR A 295 -8.99 -11.39 37.59
CA TYR A 295 -10.31 -11.47 38.22
C TYR A 295 -10.88 -12.89 38.16
N PRO A 296 -11.83 -13.25 39.08
CA PRO A 296 -12.47 -14.53 39.04
C PRO A 296 -13.17 -14.83 37.72
N SER A 297 -13.06 -16.03 37.21
CA SER A 297 -13.82 -16.55 36.07
C SER A 297 -14.94 -17.47 36.54
N LEU A 298 -16.10 -17.39 35.93
CA LEU A 298 -17.25 -18.26 36.20
C LEU A 298 -17.45 -19.20 35.01
N ASN A 299 -17.39 -20.49 35.28
CA ASN A 299 -17.71 -21.56 34.33
C ASN A 299 -18.97 -22.29 34.81
N ILE A 300 -19.95 -22.45 33.96
CA ILE A 300 -21.14 -23.23 34.17
C ILE A 300 -21.12 -24.43 33.23
N THR A 301 -21.18 -25.65 33.77
CA THR A 301 -21.27 -26.86 32.98
C THR A 301 -22.57 -27.59 33.32
N ALA A 302 -23.38 -27.88 32.34
CA ALA A 302 -24.55 -28.72 32.45
C ALA A 302 -24.30 -29.99 31.63
N GLN A 303 -24.54 -31.17 32.24
CA GLN A 303 -24.32 -32.46 31.58
C GLN A 303 -25.52 -33.38 31.80
N GLY A 304 -26.00 -33.94 30.69
CA GLY A 304 -26.92 -35.07 30.72
C GLY A 304 -26.22 -36.32 30.19
N SER A 305 -26.29 -37.45 30.91
CA SER A 305 -25.59 -38.67 30.49
C SER A 305 -26.44 -39.91 30.72
N TRP A 306 -26.45 -40.81 29.74
CA TRP A 306 -26.83 -42.18 29.92
C TRP A 306 -25.57 -42.99 30.28
N THR A 307 -25.58 -43.70 31.42
CA THR A 307 -24.39 -44.42 31.88
C THR A 307 -24.76 -45.67 32.67
N ASN A 308 -23.90 -46.68 32.60
CA ASN A 308 -23.92 -47.85 33.47
C ASN A 308 -22.84 -47.80 34.55
N ASN A 309 -22.32 -46.62 34.87
CA ASN A 309 -21.24 -46.45 35.82
C ASN A 309 -21.58 -47.09 37.18
N ALA A 310 -20.58 -47.68 37.85
CA ALA A 310 -20.70 -48.39 39.12
C ALA A 310 -21.43 -49.74 39.09
N GLY A 311 -21.50 -50.43 37.94
CA GLY A 311 -22.00 -51.81 37.87
C GLY A 311 -23.51 -52.00 38.03
N MET A 312 -24.26 -50.92 38.17
CA MET A 312 -25.72 -50.98 38.14
C MET A 312 -26.20 -50.94 36.69
N ILE A 313 -27.11 -51.89 36.35
CA ILE A 313 -27.87 -51.81 35.08
C ILE A 313 -28.80 -50.62 35.21
N VAL A 314 -28.39 -49.49 34.72
CA VAL A 314 -29.26 -48.31 34.71
C VAL A 314 -30.26 -48.50 33.59
N ASN A 315 -31.56 -48.33 33.88
CA ASN A 315 -32.61 -48.35 32.92
C ASN A 315 -32.26 -47.33 31.79
N PRO A 316 -32.19 -47.76 30.51
CA PRO A 316 -31.80 -46.88 29.41
C PRO A 316 -32.74 -45.68 29.19
N GLY A 317 -33.89 -45.65 29.88
CA GLY A 317 -34.80 -44.47 29.91
C GLY A 317 -34.46 -43.42 30.96
N LYS A 318 -33.39 -43.58 31.77
CA LYS A 318 -33.05 -42.61 32.82
C LYS A 318 -31.75 -41.89 32.48
N ILE A 319 -31.83 -40.54 32.56
CA ILE A 319 -30.70 -39.66 32.34
C ILE A 319 -30.20 -39.13 33.67
N LEU A 320 -28.89 -39.20 33.89
CA LEU A 320 -28.24 -38.46 34.96
C LEU A 320 -28.01 -37.05 34.52
N ALA A 321 -28.65 -36.05 35.11
CA ALA A 321 -28.44 -34.63 34.85
C ALA A 321 -27.58 -34.03 35.97
N THR A 322 -26.54 -33.34 35.60
CA THR A 322 -25.62 -32.65 36.52
C THR A 322 -25.45 -31.23 36.09
N LEU A 323 -25.56 -30.27 37.03
CA LEU A 323 -25.25 -28.85 36.80
C LEU A 323 -24.16 -28.45 37.80
N ILE A 324 -23.05 -27.94 37.31
CA ILE A 324 -21.89 -27.54 38.11
C ILE A 324 -21.54 -26.08 37.73
N GLY A 325 -21.52 -25.21 38.73
CA GLY A 325 -20.99 -23.86 38.63
C GLY A 325 -19.63 -23.77 39.34
N ASN A 326 -18.58 -23.41 38.61
CA ASN A 326 -17.24 -23.26 39.17
C ASN A 326 -16.80 -21.80 39.05
N ILE A 327 -16.40 -21.21 40.20
CA ILE A 327 -15.72 -19.91 40.24
C ILE A 327 -14.23 -20.21 40.46
N THR A 328 -13.39 -19.78 39.55
CA THR A 328 -11.95 -19.95 39.63
C THR A 328 -11.25 -18.61 39.74
N GLN A 329 -10.48 -18.41 40.81
CA GLN A 329 -9.64 -17.23 41.03
C GLN A 329 -8.19 -17.70 41.13
N PRO A 330 -7.29 -17.32 40.18
CA PRO A 330 -5.88 -17.59 40.31
C PRO A 330 -5.28 -16.81 41.49
N LEU A 331 -4.77 -17.51 42.51
CA LEU A 331 -4.05 -16.88 43.64
C LEU A 331 -2.55 -16.77 43.37
N PHE A 332 -1.98 -17.80 42.72
CA PHE A 332 -0.59 -17.86 42.33
C PHE A 332 -0.46 -18.59 41.00
N ALA A 333 0.13 -17.94 40.00
CA ALA A 333 0.30 -18.47 38.65
C ALA A 333 1.77 -18.37 38.19
N ASN A 334 2.72 -18.62 39.06
CA ASN A 334 4.18 -18.63 38.77
C ASN A 334 4.64 -17.35 38.00
N GLY A 335 4.08 -16.21 38.32
CA GLY A 335 4.38 -14.93 37.66
C GLY A 335 3.76 -14.73 36.26
N LYS A 336 3.10 -15.74 35.69
CA LYS A 336 2.57 -15.71 34.31
C LYS A 336 1.60 -14.54 34.06
N LEU A 337 0.70 -14.26 34.99
CA LEU A 337 -0.28 -13.16 34.85
C LEU A 337 0.41 -11.81 34.82
N LYS A 338 1.40 -11.57 35.72
CA LYS A 338 2.18 -10.31 35.71
C LYS A 338 3.00 -10.15 34.45
N ALA A 339 3.64 -11.24 33.99
CA ALA A 339 4.42 -11.23 32.76
C ALA A 339 3.53 -10.92 31.54
N ASN A 340 2.38 -11.59 31.40
CA ASN A 340 1.45 -11.34 30.29
C ASN A 340 0.91 -9.90 30.30
N LEU A 341 0.58 -9.36 31.47
CA LEU A 341 0.17 -7.95 31.58
C LEU A 341 1.30 -7.02 31.11
N LYS A 342 2.53 -7.24 31.62
CA LYS A 342 3.68 -6.41 31.23
C LYS A 342 3.98 -6.50 29.74
N ILE A 343 3.89 -7.70 29.15
CA ILE A 343 4.03 -7.89 27.68
C ILE A 343 2.96 -7.08 26.93
N SER A 344 1.69 -7.16 27.36
CA SER A 344 0.61 -6.41 26.71
C SER A 344 0.78 -4.88 26.82
N GLU A 345 1.25 -4.40 27.98
CA GLU A 345 1.57 -2.97 28.17
C GLU A 345 2.70 -2.51 27.25
N LEU A 346 3.76 -3.30 27.12
CA LEU A 346 4.87 -3.00 26.19
C LEU A 346 4.44 -3.05 24.72
N GLN A 347 3.54 -3.98 24.37
CA GLN A 347 2.95 -4.03 23.01
C GLN A 347 2.08 -2.80 22.72
N TYR A 348 1.35 -2.29 23.72
CA TYR A 348 0.59 -1.05 23.59
C TYR A 348 1.51 0.17 23.40
N GLU A 349 2.60 0.26 24.16
CA GLU A 349 3.62 1.30 24.01
C GLU A 349 4.31 1.22 22.63
N ALA A 350 4.68 0.01 22.19
CA ALA A 350 5.24 -0.20 20.86
C ALA A 350 4.28 0.25 19.74
N ALA A 351 2.99 -0.05 19.87
CA ALA A 351 1.99 0.39 18.89
C ALA A 351 1.85 1.93 18.85
N GLN A 352 2.01 2.63 19.97
CA GLN A 352 2.04 4.10 20.01
C GLN A 352 3.26 4.67 19.28
N ASN A 353 4.44 4.06 19.47
CA ASN A 353 5.66 4.44 18.77
C ASN A 353 5.55 4.21 17.26
N ASP A 354 4.97 3.07 16.84
CA ASP A 354 4.71 2.74 15.44
C ASP A 354 3.78 3.79 14.79
N PHE A 355 2.70 4.17 15.49
CA PHE A 355 1.79 5.20 15.00
C PHE A 355 2.50 6.55 14.81
N LYS A 356 3.30 6.98 15.80
CA LYS A 356 4.09 8.22 15.70
C LYS A 356 5.05 8.16 14.50
N SER A 357 5.73 7.05 14.30
CA SER A 357 6.61 6.83 13.15
C SER A 357 5.85 6.88 11.82
N THR A 358 4.69 6.20 11.74
CA THR A 358 3.83 6.21 10.55
C THR A 358 3.36 7.64 10.21
N LEU A 359 2.99 8.42 11.22
CA LEU A 359 2.55 9.80 11.04
C LEU A 359 3.67 10.71 10.53
N ILE A 360 4.87 10.59 11.10
CA ILE A 360 6.05 11.35 10.65
C ILE A 360 6.42 10.97 9.22
N ASN A 361 6.42 9.68 8.90
CA ASN A 361 6.69 9.19 7.55
C ASN A 361 5.66 9.73 6.55
N ALA A 362 4.37 9.74 6.91
CA ALA A 362 3.31 10.29 6.08
C ALA A 362 3.53 11.79 5.77
N GLY A 363 3.91 12.58 6.77
CA GLY A 363 4.26 13.99 6.57
C GLY A 363 5.50 14.19 5.71
N SER A 364 6.51 13.34 5.90
CA SER A 364 7.72 13.35 5.09
C SER A 364 7.44 13.00 3.62
N GLU A 365 6.60 12.01 3.36
CA GLU A 365 6.21 11.63 1.99
C GLU A 365 5.50 12.77 1.25
N VAL A 366 4.58 13.47 1.91
CA VAL A 366 3.92 14.66 1.33
C VAL A 366 4.95 15.76 1.06
N SER A 367 5.81 16.07 2.02
CA SER A 367 6.86 17.10 1.86
C SER A 367 7.83 16.76 0.73
N ASN A 368 8.23 15.49 0.63
CA ASN A 368 9.13 15.03 -0.44
C ASN A 368 8.46 15.11 -1.81
N ALA A 369 7.20 14.69 -1.95
CA ALA A 369 6.45 14.76 -3.20
C ALA A 369 6.27 16.20 -3.68
N LEU A 370 6.00 17.13 -2.77
CA LEU A 370 5.89 18.55 -3.06
C LEU A 370 7.24 19.14 -3.53
N ALA A 371 8.32 18.85 -2.79
CA ALA A 371 9.66 19.32 -3.17
C ALA A 371 10.09 18.76 -4.53
N GLN A 372 9.79 17.48 -4.80
CA GLN A 372 10.06 16.81 -6.06
C GLN A 372 9.29 17.46 -7.22
N TYR A 373 8.00 17.77 -7.02
CA TYR A 373 7.19 18.46 -8.02
C TYR A 373 7.73 19.85 -8.36
N GLN A 374 8.15 20.62 -7.35
CA GLN A 374 8.75 21.94 -7.56
C GLN A 374 10.08 21.86 -8.33
N ALA A 375 10.96 20.93 -7.90
CA ALA A 375 12.23 20.71 -8.56
C ALA A 375 12.04 20.30 -10.02
N ALA A 376 11.17 19.33 -10.28
CA ALA A 376 10.85 18.87 -11.64
C ALA A 376 10.26 19.99 -12.51
N SER A 377 9.37 20.85 -11.96
CA SER A 377 8.82 21.98 -12.68
C SER A 377 9.88 23.02 -13.06
N GLN A 378 10.82 23.32 -12.16
CA GLN A 378 11.93 24.24 -12.43
C GLN A 378 12.91 23.65 -13.45
N GLN A 379 13.21 22.34 -13.36
CA GLN A 379 14.06 21.63 -14.30
C GLN A 379 13.44 21.62 -15.70
N GLU A 380 12.14 21.29 -15.81
CA GLU A 380 11.40 21.32 -17.08
C GLU A 380 11.50 22.68 -17.76
N GLU A 381 11.30 23.78 -17.02
CA GLU A 381 11.36 25.13 -17.56
C GLU A 381 12.77 25.51 -18.02
N ALA A 382 13.80 25.17 -17.24
CA ALA A 382 15.19 25.41 -17.61
C ALA A 382 15.59 24.59 -18.85
N CYS A 383 15.20 23.30 -18.88
CA CYS A 383 15.49 22.41 -19.99
C CYS A 383 14.74 22.80 -21.29
N LYS A 384 13.51 23.30 -21.20
CA LYS A 384 12.80 23.89 -22.35
C LYS A 384 13.57 25.03 -22.98
N ARG A 385 14.09 25.95 -22.15
CA ARG A 385 14.95 27.06 -22.63
C ARG A 385 16.25 26.56 -23.26
N GLN A 386 16.89 25.56 -22.61
CA GLN A 386 18.12 24.95 -23.15
C GLN A 386 17.86 24.32 -24.54
N VAL A 387 16.76 23.59 -24.72
CA VAL A 387 16.39 22.99 -26.02
C VAL A 387 16.17 24.08 -27.07
N ALA A 388 15.50 25.18 -26.73
CA ALA A 388 15.27 26.30 -27.66
C ALA A 388 16.60 26.94 -28.11
N GLU A 389 17.52 27.22 -27.16
CA GLU A 389 18.82 27.80 -27.49
C GLU A 389 19.70 26.84 -28.30
N LEU A 390 19.70 25.55 -27.99
CA LEU A 390 20.44 24.55 -28.74
C LEU A 390 19.86 24.30 -30.13
N THR A 391 18.55 24.45 -30.31
CA THR A 391 17.93 24.44 -31.66
C THR A 391 18.41 25.63 -32.49
N THR A 392 18.39 26.83 -31.92
CA THR A 392 18.90 28.04 -32.59
C THR A 392 20.41 27.93 -32.90
N ALA A 393 21.19 27.36 -31.97
CA ALA A 393 22.64 27.14 -32.18
C ALA A 393 22.88 26.16 -33.33
N LEU A 394 22.10 25.06 -33.38
CA LEU A 394 22.21 24.06 -34.45
C LEU A 394 21.87 24.68 -35.82
N GLU A 395 20.76 25.40 -35.91
CA GLU A 395 20.34 26.08 -37.15
C GLU A 395 21.43 27.09 -37.62
N SER A 396 21.96 27.89 -36.69
CA SER A 396 23.00 28.88 -36.98
C SER A 396 24.30 28.22 -37.45
N THR A 397 24.74 27.15 -36.78
CA THR A 397 25.97 26.42 -37.16
C THR A 397 25.80 25.71 -38.52
N GLN A 398 24.61 25.20 -38.84
CA GLN A 398 24.32 24.60 -40.15
C GLN A 398 24.36 25.65 -41.25
N GLN A 399 23.77 26.83 -41.07
CA GLN A 399 23.82 27.93 -42.02
C GLN A 399 25.24 28.45 -42.24
N LEU A 400 26.01 28.66 -41.16
CA LEU A 400 27.40 29.07 -41.27
C LEU A 400 28.23 28.01 -41.99
N PHE A 401 28.02 26.73 -41.73
CA PHE A 401 28.73 25.66 -42.40
C PHE A 401 28.43 25.63 -43.93
N GLN A 402 27.20 25.93 -44.34
CA GLN A 402 26.82 25.98 -45.76
C GLN A 402 27.32 27.19 -46.51
N HIS A 403 27.45 28.35 -45.83
CA HIS A 403 27.67 29.65 -46.49
C HIS A 403 29.00 30.35 -46.08
N SER A 404 29.77 29.79 -45.13
CA SER A 404 30.99 30.41 -44.61
C SER A 404 32.13 29.41 -44.49
N THR A 405 33.35 29.86 -44.71
CA THR A 405 34.56 29.07 -44.50
C THR A 405 35.06 29.06 -43.06
N GLY A 406 34.38 29.76 -42.14
CA GLY A 406 34.83 29.97 -40.77
C GLY A 406 34.32 28.96 -39.74
N THR A 407 33.41 28.08 -40.09
CA THR A 407 32.81 27.11 -39.15
C THR A 407 33.22 25.68 -39.52
N THR A 408 33.58 24.90 -38.52
CA THR A 408 33.93 23.48 -38.74
C THR A 408 32.72 22.60 -38.56
N TYR A 409 32.63 21.51 -39.32
CA TYR A 409 31.54 20.51 -39.13
C TYR A 409 31.50 19.94 -37.69
N LEU A 410 32.60 20.00 -36.97
CA LEU A 410 32.68 19.55 -35.56
C LEU A 410 31.71 20.37 -34.66
N GLU A 411 31.56 21.67 -34.93
CA GLU A 411 30.65 22.54 -34.20
C GLU A 411 29.19 22.12 -34.39
N THR A 412 28.82 21.80 -35.65
CA THR A 412 27.47 21.27 -35.97
C THR A 412 27.21 19.93 -35.30
N LEU A 413 28.20 19.01 -35.30
CA LEU A 413 28.07 17.71 -34.59
C LEU A 413 27.91 17.91 -33.07
N THR A 414 28.66 18.82 -32.48
CA THR A 414 28.58 19.11 -31.06
C THR A 414 27.21 19.70 -30.70
N ALA A 415 26.70 20.64 -31.50
CA ALA A 415 25.37 21.22 -31.31
C ALA A 415 24.26 20.13 -31.42
N GLN A 416 24.35 19.28 -32.43
CA GLN A 416 23.41 18.14 -32.58
C GLN A 416 23.44 17.17 -31.39
N GLN A 417 24.64 16.81 -30.93
CA GLN A 417 24.77 15.91 -29.77
C GLN A 417 24.18 16.53 -28.51
N SER A 418 24.46 17.83 -28.30
CA SER A 418 23.91 18.55 -27.14
C SER A 418 22.39 18.69 -27.23
N LEU A 419 21.84 18.94 -28.41
CA LEU A 419 20.39 19.06 -28.62
C LEU A 419 19.66 17.74 -28.32
N ILE A 420 20.11 16.60 -28.86
CA ILE A 420 19.45 15.33 -28.57
C ILE A 420 19.51 14.98 -27.09
N GLN A 421 20.64 15.25 -26.44
CA GLN A 421 20.77 15.02 -25.00
C GLN A 421 19.78 15.91 -24.21
N ALA A 422 19.66 17.18 -24.55
CA ALA A 422 18.73 18.10 -23.92
C ALA A 422 17.26 17.69 -24.19
N GLN A 423 16.93 17.21 -25.41
CA GLN A 423 15.60 16.72 -25.73
C GLN A 423 15.22 15.48 -24.91
N LEU A 424 16.13 14.52 -24.78
CA LEU A 424 15.90 13.31 -23.97
C LEU A 424 15.77 13.67 -22.49
N THR A 425 16.57 14.62 -22.00
CA THR A 425 16.45 15.13 -20.63
C THR A 425 15.11 15.82 -20.41
N LEU A 426 14.64 16.65 -21.35
CA LEU A 426 13.34 17.30 -21.26
C LEU A 426 12.18 16.31 -21.18
N ILE A 427 12.26 15.19 -21.91
CA ILE A 427 11.26 14.12 -21.82
C ILE A 427 11.26 13.50 -20.43
N SER A 428 12.46 13.28 -19.84
CA SER A 428 12.59 12.78 -18.48
C SER A 428 12.07 13.78 -17.43
N ASP A 429 12.43 15.07 -17.53
CA ASP A 429 11.98 16.11 -16.61
C ASP A 429 10.44 16.25 -16.59
N LYS A 430 9.82 16.16 -17.78
CA LYS A 430 8.36 16.13 -17.91
C LYS A 430 7.74 14.90 -17.21
N PHE A 431 8.37 13.74 -17.35
CA PHE A 431 7.93 12.53 -16.66
C PHE A 431 8.10 12.64 -15.15
N ASP A 432 9.22 13.19 -14.66
CA ASP A 432 9.48 13.38 -13.24
C ASP A 432 8.42 14.28 -12.58
N LYS A 433 7.92 15.29 -13.30
CA LYS A 433 6.82 16.13 -12.86
C LYS A 433 5.50 15.33 -12.74
N VAL A 434 5.19 14.49 -13.72
CA VAL A 434 4.03 13.60 -13.69
C VAL A 434 4.14 12.60 -12.52
N GLN A 435 5.31 11.99 -12.36
CA GLN A 435 5.57 11.04 -11.28
C GLN A 435 5.42 11.69 -9.89
N ALA A 436 5.92 12.93 -9.74
CA ALA A 436 5.77 13.67 -8.50
C ALA A 436 4.29 13.97 -8.17
N ALA A 437 3.47 14.26 -9.19
CA ALA A 437 2.04 14.44 -9.03
C ALA A 437 1.33 13.16 -8.59
N ILE A 438 1.67 12.01 -9.18
CA ILE A 438 1.14 10.70 -8.80
C ILE A 438 1.55 10.36 -7.36
N ASN A 439 2.82 10.58 -7.01
CA ASN A 439 3.34 10.34 -5.66
C ASN A 439 2.64 11.24 -4.61
N LEU A 440 2.39 12.50 -4.97
CA LEU A 440 1.63 13.43 -4.11
C LEU A 440 0.20 12.94 -3.91
N TYR A 441 -0.48 12.51 -4.96
CA TYR A 441 -1.82 11.94 -4.88
C TYR A 441 -1.86 10.73 -3.93
N GLN A 442 -0.90 9.81 -4.06
CA GLN A 442 -0.75 8.66 -3.16
C GLN A 442 -0.46 9.10 -1.71
N ALA A 443 0.47 10.02 -1.51
CA ALA A 443 0.87 10.52 -0.19
C ALA A 443 -0.27 11.22 0.56
N LEU A 444 -1.21 11.82 -0.17
CA LEU A 444 -2.42 12.44 0.38
C LEU A 444 -3.56 11.42 0.64
N GLY A 445 -3.34 10.13 0.39
CA GLY A 445 -4.33 9.06 0.59
C GLY A 445 -5.37 8.97 -0.53
N GLY A 446 -5.01 9.35 -1.76
CA GLY A 446 -5.88 9.29 -2.93
C GLY A 446 -6.27 7.86 -3.32
N GLY A 447 -7.27 7.72 -4.20
CA GLY A 447 -7.73 6.42 -4.70
C GLY A 447 -8.61 5.63 -3.73
N ARG A 448 -9.14 6.28 -2.69
CA ARG A 448 -10.08 5.66 -1.76
C ARG A 448 -11.39 5.31 -2.45
N GLU A 449 -12.03 4.23 -2.01
CA GLU A 449 -13.46 4.04 -2.27
C GLU A 449 -14.21 5.09 -1.45
N VAL A 450 -14.86 6.02 -2.11
CA VAL A 450 -15.86 6.86 -1.47
C VAL A 450 -17.08 5.95 -1.31
N GLU A 451 -17.32 5.44 -0.09
CA GLU A 451 -18.61 4.84 0.22
C GLU A 451 -19.66 5.93 -0.05
N ASN A 452 -20.33 5.82 -1.19
CA ASN A 452 -21.56 6.57 -1.41
C ASN A 452 -22.53 6.08 -0.35
N ASN A 453 -22.69 6.83 0.73
CA ASN A 453 -23.77 6.69 1.70
C ASN A 453 -25.13 6.97 1.00
N THR A 454 -25.49 6.10 0.05
CA THR A 454 -26.84 5.99 -0.48
C THR A 454 -27.58 4.90 0.31
N ASN A 455 -27.70 5.10 1.61
CA ASN A 455 -28.70 4.45 2.44
C ASN A 455 -29.35 5.51 3.33
N ASN A 456 -30.32 6.19 2.76
CA ASN A 456 -31.45 6.77 3.50
C ASN A 456 -32.52 5.70 3.69
#